data_da93fdd1adbb3b24c3aedcacbfaea44a
#
_entry.id   da93fdd1adbb3b24c3aedcacbfaea44a
#
_cell.length_a   1.000
_cell.length_b   1.000
_cell.length_c   1.000
_cell.angle_alpha   90.00
_cell.angle_beta   90.00
_cell.angle_gamma   90.00
#
_symmetry.space_group_name_H-M   'P 1'
#
loop_
_entity.id
_entity.type
_entity.pdbx_description
1 polymer ?
#
loop_
_entity_poly.entity_id
_entity_poly.type
_entity_poly.pdbx_seq_one_letter_code
_entity_poly.pdbx_strand_id
1 'polypeptide(L)'
;SSSDVKSYVDKDGDTLTWGEFQVDGRSARGGQQTANDAAAEALNAGSKEAALQIIRERLPEKYLFQFHNLVSNLDRIFSPPPSVYSSPFSPSSFNNVPDIISDWAAENVMDSAARPDRPISIVIEGPSRIGKAVWARSLGPHNYLCGHLDLSPKVYSNSAWYNVIDDVNPQYLKHFKEFMGAQKDWQSNCKYGKPVQIKGGIPTIFLCNPGEGSSFKLWLDKPEQGALKNWATANAIFCDVQSPFWNQEEVSHSGATARRSEEGQEASS
;
A
#
# COMPACT_ATOMS: atom_id res chain seq x y z
N SER A 1 18.57 5.52 -43.29
CA SER A 1 19.56 6.56 -42.90
C SER A 1 20.02 7.35 -44.11
N SER A 2 20.67 8.49 -43.91
CA SER A 2 21.28 9.28 -45.01
C SER A 2 22.31 8.49 -45.80
N SER A 3 23.03 7.56 -45.16
CA SER A 3 23.95 6.64 -45.80
C SER A 3 23.25 5.61 -46.68
N ASP A 4 22.05 5.14 -46.30
CA ASP A 4 21.24 4.20 -47.09
C ASP A 4 20.72 4.87 -48.35
N VAL A 5 20.31 6.13 -48.28
CA VAL A 5 19.88 6.95 -49.42
C VAL A 5 21.06 7.17 -50.38
N LYS A 6 22.23 7.49 -49.86
CA LYS A 6 23.42 7.64 -50.68
C LYS A 6 23.76 6.34 -51.40
N SER A 7 23.79 5.20 -50.69
CA SER A 7 24.04 3.88 -51.29
C SER A 7 23.02 3.50 -52.35
N TYR A 8 21.76 3.93 -52.18
CA TYR A 8 20.68 3.69 -53.14
C TYR A 8 20.87 4.55 -54.40
N VAL A 9 21.23 5.83 -54.25
CA VAL A 9 21.43 6.76 -55.37
C VAL A 9 22.70 6.36 -56.16
N ASP A 10 23.79 5.93 -55.49
CA ASP A 10 25.05 5.56 -56.13
C ASP A 10 25.02 4.14 -56.77
N LYS A 11 23.90 3.40 -56.63
CA LYS A 11 23.81 1.98 -57.04
C LYS A 11 24.00 1.75 -58.55
N ASP A 12 23.59 2.67 -59.38
CA ASP A 12 23.65 2.52 -60.85
C ASP A 12 24.88 3.18 -61.48
N GLY A 13 25.76 3.79 -60.68
CA GLY A 13 27.08 4.29 -61.12
C GLY A 13 27.08 5.54 -62.03
N ASP A 14 25.93 6.11 -62.29
CA ASP A 14 25.77 7.31 -63.14
C ASP A 14 25.31 8.51 -62.29
N THR A 15 26.12 8.86 -61.29
CA THR A 15 25.83 9.95 -60.36
C THR A 15 26.92 11.02 -60.36
N LEU A 16 26.52 12.27 -60.51
CA LEU A 16 27.36 13.44 -60.30
C LEU A 16 27.22 13.93 -58.84
N THR A 17 28.27 13.84 -58.06
CA THR A 17 28.27 14.30 -56.68
C THR A 17 28.78 15.74 -56.63
N TRP A 18 27.92 16.65 -56.11
CA TRP A 18 28.28 18.05 -55.88
C TRP A 18 28.34 18.35 -54.37
N GLY A 19 29.47 18.74 -53.86
CA GLY A 19 29.70 19.03 -52.44
C GLY A 19 30.05 17.80 -51.59
N GLU A 20 30.33 18.02 -50.30
CA GLU A 20 30.61 16.94 -49.34
C GLU A 20 29.31 16.37 -48.76
N PHE A 21 29.14 15.06 -48.83
CA PHE A 21 28.01 14.39 -48.23
C PHE A 21 28.10 14.44 -46.71
N GLN A 22 27.21 15.17 -46.07
CA GLN A 22 27.12 15.23 -44.61
C GLN A 22 26.32 14.04 -44.09
N VAL A 23 27.00 13.15 -43.39
CA VAL A 23 26.33 12.07 -42.66
C VAL A 23 25.53 12.70 -41.53
N ASP A 24 24.19 12.54 -41.54
CA ASP A 24 23.36 12.97 -40.43
C ASP A 24 23.76 12.20 -39.17
N GLY A 25 24.36 12.90 -38.22
CA GLY A 25 24.83 12.32 -36.96
C GLY A 25 23.69 11.75 -36.10
N ARG A 26 22.41 12.04 -36.47
CA ARG A 26 21.24 11.46 -35.81
C ARG A 26 20.94 10.02 -36.16
N SER A 27 21.48 9.52 -37.27
CA SER A 27 21.33 8.12 -37.68
C SER A 27 22.44 7.21 -37.19
N ALA A 28 23.41 7.73 -36.48
CA ALA A 28 24.48 6.89 -35.93
C ALA A 28 23.93 6.04 -34.77
N ARG A 29 24.02 4.72 -34.92
CA ARG A 29 23.70 3.72 -33.86
C ARG A 29 24.38 4.02 -32.50
N GLY A 30 25.43 4.86 -32.51
CA GLY A 30 26.12 5.32 -31.29
C GLY A 30 25.28 6.09 -30.28
N GLY A 31 24.30 6.88 -30.73
CA GLY A 31 23.42 7.61 -29.80
C GLY A 31 22.48 6.70 -29.01
N GLN A 32 22.01 5.62 -29.64
CA GLN A 32 21.16 4.63 -28.96
C GLN A 32 21.98 3.75 -28.01
N GLN A 33 23.19 3.38 -28.39
CA GLN A 33 24.10 2.65 -27.51
C GLN A 33 24.42 3.46 -26.25
N THR A 34 24.78 4.73 -26.41
CA THR A 34 25.06 5.64 -25.28
C THR A 34 23.84 5.80 -24.35
N ALA A 35 22.63 5.86 -24.91
CA ALA A 35 21.39 5.94 -24.11
C ALA A 35 21.12 4.64 -23.34
N ASN A 36 21.37 3.49 -23.96
CA ASN A 36 21.21 2.18 -23.30
C ASN A 36 22.25 2.00 -22.19
N ASP A 37 23.49 2.39 -22.43
CA ASP A 37 24.58 2.30 -21.44
C ASP A 37 24.28 3.19 -20.22
N ALA A 38 23.83 4.41 -20.46
CA ALA A 38 23.40 5.32 -19.38
C ALA A 38 22.19 4.80 -18.60
N ALA A 39 21.25 4.17 -19.28
CA ALA A 39 20.10 3.56 -18.63
C ALA A 39 20.50 2.34 -17.76
N ALA A 40 21.40 1.49 -18.28
CA ALA A 40 21.92 0.35 -17.55
C ALA A 40 22.71 0.79 -16.30
N GLU A 41 23.52 1.82 -16.42
CA GLU A 41 24.27 2.40 -15.30
C GLU A 41 23.32 3.00 -14.25
N ALA A 42 22.31 3.75 -14.68
CA ALA A 42 21.30 4.32 -13.79
C ALA A 42 20.51 3.24 -13.04
N LEU A 43 20.16 2.13 -13.69
CA LEU A 43 19.48 1.01 -13.05
C LEU A 43 20.32 0.32 -11.96
N ASN A 44 21.64 0.36 -12.08
CA ASN A 44 22.58 -0.22 -11.13
C ASN A 44 23.12 0.79 -10.10
N ALA A 45 22.60 2.01 -10.06
CA ALA A 45 23.16 3.10 -9.25
C ALA A 45 22.92 2.96 -7.72
N GLY A 46 22.13 1.98 -7.28
CA GLY A 46 21.86 1.72 -5.86
C GLY A 46 20.91 2.70 -5.20
N SER A 47 20.67 3.91 -5.76
CA SER A 47 19.68 4.88 -5.27
C SER A 47 19.06 5.68 -6.39
N LYS A 48 17.88 6.24 -6.14
CA LYS A 48 17.18 7.13 -7.07
C LYS A 48 18.00 8.37 -7.38
N GLU A 49 18.60 8.98 -6.37
CA GLU A 49 19.41 10.19 -6.49
C GLU A 49 20.63 9.95 -7.38
N ALA A 50 21.34 8.86 -7.16
CA ALA A 50 22.48 8.46 -7.99
C ALA A 50 22.05 8.18 -9.43
N ALA A 51 20.93 7.49 -9.63
CA ALA A 51 20.38 7.24 -10.97
C ALA A 51 19.99 8.53 -11.70
N LEU A 52 19.36 9.49 -11.01
CA LEU A 52 19.03 10.80 -11.57
C LEU A 52 20.28 11.59 -11.96
N GLN A 53 21.34 11.51 -11.16
CA GLN A 53 22.60 12.19 -11.46
C GLN A 53 23.25 11.63 -12.75
N ILE A 54 23.28 10.30 -12.89
CA ILE A 54 23.80 9.64 -14.11
C ILE A 54 23.00 10.09 -15.35
N ILE A 55 21.65 10.10 -15.24
CA ILE A 55 20.80 10.51 -16.36
C ILE A 55 21.01 12.00 -16.68
N ARG A 56 21.18 12.86 -15.68
CA ARG A 56 21.45 14.28 -15.84
C ARG A 56 22.76 14.51 -16.60
N GLU A 57 23.80 13.78 -16.26
CA GLU A 57 25.13 13.94 -16.86
C GLU A 57 25.23 13.37 -18.27
N ARG A 58 24.65 12.18 -18.48
CA ARG A 58 24.81 11.45 -19.75
C ARG A 58 23.68 11.68 -20.76
N LEU A 59 22.49 12.08 -20.29
CA LEU A 59 21.30 12.30 -21.11
C LEU A 59 20.56 13.58 -20.69
N PRO A 60 21.20 14.76 -20.71
CA PRO A 60 20.64 16.00 -20.18
C PRO A 60 19.33 16.42 -20.87
N GLU A 61 19.16 16.13 -22.15
CA GLU A 61 17.91 16.39 -22.87
C GLU A 61 16.76 15.57 -22.28
N LYS A 62 16.96 14.26 -22.05
CA LYS A 62 15.92 13.40 -21.43
C LYS A 62 15.65 13.83 -19.99
N TYR A 63 16.69 14.20 -19.25
CA TYR A 63 16.52 14.70 -17.90
C TYR A 63 15.63 15.96 -17.87
N LEU A 64 15.87 16.91 -18.78
CA LEU A 64 15.11 18.16 -18.83
C LEU A 64 13.66 17.96 -19.28
N PHE A 65 13.42 17.24 -20.38
CA PHE A 65 12.09 17.16 -20.99
C PHE A 65 11.23 16.01 -20.47
N GLN A 66 11.81 15.00 -19.81
CA GLN A 66 11.11 13.82 -19.30
C GLN A 66 11.27 13.64 -17.78
N PHE A 67 11.66 14.68 -17.07
CA PHE A 67 11.99 14.62 -15.64
C PHE A 67 10.90 13.97 -14.81
N HIS A 68 9.64 14.37 -14.99
CA HIS A 68 8.51 13.81 -14.24
C HIS A 68 8.36 12.30 -14.46
N ASN A 69 8.47 11.83 -15.68
CA ASN A 69 8.39 10.40 -16.00
C ASN A 69 9.60 9.63 -15.45
N LEU A 70 10.80 10.22 -15.53
CA LEU A 70 12.02 9.64 -14.98
C LEU A 70 11.90 9.47 -13.46
N VAL A 71 11.49 10.51 -12.75
CA VAL A 71 11.27 10.45 -11.30
C VAL A 71 10.25 9.38 -10.95
N SER A 72 9.10 9.35 -11.63
CA SER A 72 8.06 8.35 -11.38
C SER A 72 8.53 6.91 -11.64
N ASN A 73 9.33 6.68 -12.67
CA ASN A 73 9.89 5.36 -12.97
C ASN A 73 10.95 4.94 -11.93
N LEU A 74 11.85 5.85 -11.58
CA LEU A 74 12.89 5.59 -10.58
C LEU A 74 12.30 5.39 -9.18
N ASP A 75 11.21 6.10 -8.84
CA ASP A 75 10.46 5.83 -7.61
C ASP A 75 9.94 4.40 -7.53
N ARG A 76 9.53 3.82 -8.66
CA ARG A 76 9.08 2.42 -8.71
C ARG A 76 10.24 1.42 -8.60
N ILE A 77 11.40 1.77 -9.16
CA ILE A 77 12.58 0.89 -9.20
C ILE A 77 13.30 0.89 -7.85
N PHE A 78 13.50 2.06 -7.27
CA PHE A 78 14.28 2.24 -6.04
C PHE A 78 13.43 2.40 -4.77
N SER A 79 12.09 2.30 -4.87
CA SER A 79 11.26 2.25 -3.66
C SER A 79 11.65 1.01 -2.84
N PRO A 80 11.98 1.18 -1.57
CA PRO A 80 12.14 0.03 -0.70
C PRO A 80 10.84 -0.77 -0.69
N PRO A 81 10.91 -2.10 -0.55
CA PRO A 81 9.71 -2.89 -0.34
C PRO A 81 8.93 -2.27 0.84
N PRO A 82 7.59 -2.22 0.78
CA PRO A 82 6.80 -1.68 1.87
C PRO A 82 7.24 -2.36 3.17
N SER A 83 7.55 -1.54 4.17
CA SER A 83 7.97 -2.04 5.47
C SER A 83 6.85 -2.91 6.03
N VAL A 84 7.13 -4.18 6.25
CA VAL A 84 6.18 -5.07 6.92
C VAL A 84 5.97 -4.54 8.33
N TYR A 85 4.73 -4.20 8.66
CA TYR A 85 4.39 -3.78 10.01
C TYR A 85 4.75 -4.88 10.99
N SER A 86 5.53 -4.53 11.99
CA SER A 86 5.83 -5.38 13.15
C SER A 86 5.10 -4.79 14.36
N SER A 87 4.25 -5.59 15.00
CA SER A 87 3.57 -5.15 16.20
C SER A 87 4.59 -4.91 17.32
N PRO A 88 4.55 -3.75 18.01
CA PRO A 88 5.41 -3.50 19.16
C PRO A 88 5.02 -4.35 20.39
N PHE A 89 3.88 -5.03 20.34
CA PHE A 89 3.35 -5.86 21.41
C PHE A 89 3.27 -7.32 20.98
N SER A 90 3.62 -8.22 21.90
CA SER A 90 3.36 -9.65 21.74
C SER A 90 1.84 -9.92 21.69
N PRO A 91 1.37 -10.92 20.95
CA PRO A 91 -0.04 -11.35 21.02
C PRO A 91 -0.51 -11.68 22.44
N SER A 92 0.37 -12.17 23.31
CA SER A 92 0.08 -12.46 24.73
C SER A 92 -0.19 -11.20 25.57
N SER A 93 0.19 -10.02 25.09
CA SER A 93 -0.11 -8.74 25.77
C SER A 93 -1.60 -8.37 25.69
N PHE A 94 -2.36 -8.99 24.78
CA PHE A 94 -3.79 -8.75 24.60
C PHE A 94 -4.60 -9.80 25.38
N ASN A 95 -4.51 -9.75 26.69
CA ASN A 95 -5.11 -10.73 27.60
C ASN A 95 -6.57 -10.43 28.01
N ASN A 96 -7.16 -9.38 27.46
CA ASN A 96 -8.54 -8.95 27.75
C ASN A 96 -9.36 -8.71 26.46
N VAL A 97 -9.03 -9.45 25.39
CA VAL A 97 -9.84 -9.43 24.17
C VAL A 97 -11.08 -10.28 24.39
N PRO A 98 -12.30 -9.80 24.05
CA PRO A 98 -13.50 -10.62 24.16
C PRO A 98 -13.39 -11.93 23.35
N ASP A 99 -13.88 -13.03 23.93
CA ASP A 99 -13.80 -14.38 23.32
C ASP A 99 -14.35 -14.40 21.89
N ILE A 100 -15.49 -13.75 21.64
CA ILE A 100 -16.09 -13.69 20.30
C ILE A 100 -15.14 -13.08 19.25
N ILE A 101 -14.28 -12.14 19.64
CA ILE A 101 -13.30 -11.50 18.76
C ILE A 101 -12.10 -12.44 18.58
N SER A 102 -11.66 -13.09 19.64
CA SER A 102 -10.54 -14.04 19.62
C SER A 102 -10.88 -15.28 18.80
N ASP A 103 -12.06 -15.84 18.99
CA ASP A 103 -12.56 -17.00 18.24
C ASP A 103 -12.71 -16.64 16.75
N TRP A 104 -13.29 -15.49 16.45
CA TRP A 104 -13.37 -14.98 15.08
C TRP A 104 -11.99 -14.89 14.42
N ALA A 105 -11.00 -14.35 15.14
CA ALA A 105 -9.64 -14.22 14.62
C ALA A 105 -8.97 -15.56 14.36
N ALA A 106 -9.16 -16.54 15.26
CA ALA A 106 -8.67 -17.89 15.09
C ALA A 106 -9.26 -18.55 13.84
N GLU A 107 -10.56 -18.45 13.64
CA GLU A 107 -11.28 -19.11 12.53
C GLU A 107 -11.02 -18.41 11.17
N ASN A 108 -10.95 -17.08 11.12
CA ASN A 108 -10.97 -16.32 9.87
C ASN A 108 -9.61 -15.75 9.46
N VAL A 109 -8.66 -15.62 10.38
CA VAL A 109 -7.36 -14.96 10.13
C VAL A 109 -6.18 -15.89 10.35
N MET A 110 -6.07 -16.52 11.53
CA MET A 110 -4.83 -17.12 12.00
C MET A 110 -4.52 -18.47 11.35
N ASP A 111 -5.52 -19.27 11.05
CA ASP A 111 -5.33 -20.56 10.35
C ASP A 111 -5.74 -20.45 8.88
N SER A 112 -4.75 -20.20 8.03
CA SER A 112 -4.99 -20.09 6.59
C SER A 112 -5.43 -21.40 5.93
N ALA A 113 -5.15 -22.55 6.53
CA ALA A 113 -5.54 -23.86 6.02
C ALA A 113 -6.99 -24.22 6.39
N ALA A 114 -7.46 -23.76 7.55
CA ALA A 114 -8.82 -23.95 8.02
C ALA A 114 -9.77 -22.81 7.63
N ARG A 115 -9.25 -21.74 7.03
CA ARG A 115 -10.06 -20.59 6.64
C ARG A 115 -11.19 -20.97 5.70
N PRO A 116 -12.43 -20.53 5.96
CA PRO A 116 -13.55 -20.76 5.06
C PRO A 116 -13.26 -20.19 3.67
N ASP A 117 -13.81 -20.82 2.63
CA ASP A 117 -13.69 -20.31 1.25
C ASP A 117 -14.20 -18.87 1.09
N ARG A 118 -15.16 -18.48 1.93
CA ARG A 118 -15.65 -17.11 2.10
C ARG A 118 -15.68 -16.75 3.59
N PRO A 119 -14.61 -16.13 4.13
CA PRO A 119 -14.53 -15.77 5.53
C PRO A 119 -15.52 -14.67 5.87
N ILE A 120 -15.92 -14.60 7.15
CA ILE A 120 -16.79 -13.57 7.69
C ILE A 120 -15.94 -12.40 8.19
N SER A 121 -16.35 -11.17 7.91
CA SER A 121 -15.70 -9.97 8.45
C SER A 121 -16.17 -9.64 9.86
N ILE A 122 -15.50 -8.71 10.53
CA ILE A 122 -15.89 -8.24 11.87
C ILE A 122 -15.86 -6.73 11.96
N VAL A 123 -16.82 -6.16 12.65
CA VAL A 123 -16.89 -4.75 13.03
C VAL A 123 -16.69 -4.64 14.53
N ILE A 124 -15.65 -3.94 14.96
CA ILE A 124 -15.31 -3.73 16.37
C ILE A 124 -15.51 -2.25 16.69
N GLU A 125 -16.59 -1.95 17.37
CA GLU A 125 -16.93 -0.60 17.82
C GLU A 125 -16.56 -0.41 19.30
N GLY A 126 -15.97 0.72 19.64
CA GLY A 126 -15.63 1.04 21.01
C GLY A 126 -14.79 2.31 21.14
N PRO A 127 -14.56 2.82 22.36
CA PRO A 127 -13.82 4.04 22.61
C PRO A 127 -12.41 4.03 21.99
N SER A 128 -11.86 5.21 21.76
CA SER A 128 -10.46 5.35 21.38
C SER A 128 -9.52 4.86 22.47
N ARG A 129 -8.32 4.43 22.06
CA ARG A 129 -7.21 4.05 22.95
C ARG A 129 -7.44 2.79 23.82
N ILE A 130 -8.40 1.94 23.46
CA ILE A 130 -8.58 0.63 24.09
C ILE A 130 -7.80 -0.51 23.40
N GLY A 131 -6.96 -0.20 22.40
CA GLY A 131 -6.06 -1.17 21.77
C GLY A 131 -6.60 -1.86 20.53
N LYS A 132 -7.78 -1.52 20.04
CA LYS A 132 -8.39 -2.14 18.85
C LYS A 132 -7.42 -2.24 17.66
N ALA A 133 -6.83 -1.09 17.25
CA ALA A 133 -5.96 -1.03 16.07
C ALA A 133 -4.65 -1.81 16.26
N VAL A 134 -4.05 -1.71 17.44
CA VAL A 134 -2.79 -2.42 17.73
C VAL A 134 -3.00 -3.92 17.74
N TRP A 135 -4.08 -4.39 18.38
CA TRP A 135 -4.48 -5.79 18.37
C TRP A 135 -4.78 -6.26 16.94
N ALA A 136 -5.64 -5.56 16.21
CA ALA A 136 -6.03 -5.95 14.86
C ALA A 136 -4.80 -6.09 13.93
N ARG A 137 -3.78 -5.26 14.13
CA ARG A 137 -2.55 -5.28 13.33
C ARG A 137 -1.50 -6.29 13.82
N SER A 138 -1.71 -6.92 14.96
CA SER A 138 -0.78 -7.92 15.50
C SER A 138 -1.03 -9.35 14.99
N LEU A 139 -2.16 -9.61 14.34
CA LEU A 139 -2.59 -10.96 13.96
C LEU A 139 -1.82 -11.57 12.78
N GLY A 140 -1.12 -10.75 11.97
CA GLY A 140 -0.35 -11.23 10.83
C GLY A 140 -0.22 -10.23 9.69
N PRO A 141 0.21 -10.67 8.49
CA PRO A 141 0.31 -9.82 7.31
C PRO A 141 -1.05 -9.25 6.91
N HIS A 142 -1.17 -7.94 6.87
CA HIS A 142 -2.45 -7.26 6.63
C HIS A 142 -2.30 -5.99 5.79
N ASN A 143 -3.40 -5.57 5.18
CA ASN A 143 -3.56 -4.23 4.65
C ASN A 143 -4.13 -3.33 5.74
N TYR A 144 -3.55 -2.15 5.95
CA TYR A 144 -4.04 -1.16 6.91
C TYR A 144 -4.48 0.11 6.17
N LEU A 145 -5.76 0.41 6.23
CA LEU A 145 -6.41 1.52 5.56
C LEU A 145 -7.07 2.40 6.62
N CYS A 146 -6.51 3.58 6.87
CA CYS A 146 -6.97 4.48 7.93
C CYS A 146 -7.44 5.82 7.35
N GLY A 147 -8.65 6.24 7.73
CA GLY A 147 -9.26 7.49 7.32
C GLY A 147 -9.71 7.53 5.85
N HIS A 148 -9.02 6.87 4.93
CA HIS A 148 -9.39 6.75 3.52
C HIS A 148 -8.89 5.44 2.90
N LEU A 149 -9.46 5.09 1.74
CA LEU A 149 -9.04 3.89 1.01
C LEU A 149 -8.04 4.26 -0.09
N ASP A 150 -6.80 3.82 0.07
CA ASP A 150 -5.82 3.77 -1.01
C ASP A 150 -5.57 2.31 -1.42
N LEU A 151 -6.09 1.95 -2.58
CA LEU A 151 -5.96 0.59 -3.13
C LEU A 151 -4.87 0.51 -4.20
N SER A 152 -3.99 1.50 -4.27
CA SER A 152 -2.82 1.43 -5.13
C SER A 152 -1.87 0.31 -4.71
N PRO A 153 -1.12 -0.29 -5.64
CA PRO A 153 -0.14 -1.35 -5.31
C PRO A 153 0.98 -0.89 -4.37
N LYS A 154 1.09 0.40 -4.08
CA LYS A 154 2.04 0.95 -3.10
C LYS A 154 1.57 0.76 -1.66
N VAL A 155 0.26 0.70 -1.44
CA VAL A 155 -0.36 0.62 -0.11
C VAL A 155 -1.07 -0.70 0.09
N TYR A 156 -1.78 -1.20 -0.94
CA TYR A 156 -2.56 -2.43 -0.86
C TYR A 156 -1.79 -3.63 -1.44
N SER A 157 -1.64 -4.66 -0.63
CA SER A 157 -0.99 -5.92 -1.01
C SER A 157 -2.01 -7.04 -1.23
N ASN A 158 -1.97 -7.67 -2.40
CA ASN A 158 -2.76 -8.86 -2.70
C ASN A 158 -2.27 -10.13 -1.99
N SER A 159 -1.16 -10.07 -1.24
CA SER A 159 -0.64 -11.17 -0.41
C SER A 159 -1.01 -11.06 1.06
N ALA A 160 -1.73 -10.02 1.45
CA ALA A 160 -2.23 -9.86 2.82
C ALA A 160 -3.22 -10.98 3.19
N TRP A 161 -3.25 -11.35 4.45
CA TRP A 161 -4.18 -12.36 4.97
C TRP A 161 -5.55 -11.78 5.28
N TYR A 162 -5.60 -10.51 5.66
CA TYR A 162 -6.82 -9.78 6.02
C TYR A 162 -6.63 -8.28 5.79
N ASN A 163 -7.73 -7.55 5.85
CA ASN A 163 -7.72 -6.09 5.82
C ASN A 163 -8.07 -5.52 7.19
N VAL A 164 -7.49 -4.39 7.54
CA VAL A 164 -7.90 -3.54 8.67
C VAL A 164 -8.32 -2.19 8.09
N ILE A 165 -9.60 -1.85 8.25
CA ILE A 165 -10.18 -0.56 7.87
C ILE A 165 -10.48 0.19 9.16
N ASP A 166 -9.74 1.28 9.40
CA ASP A 166 -9.73 2.01 10.64
C ASP A 166 -10.19 3.46 10.42
N ASP A 167 -11.16 3.90 11.23
CA ASP A 167 -11.68 5.27 11.25
C ASP A 167 -12.14 5.80 9.87
N VAL A 168 -12.79 4.94 9.09
CA VAL A 168 -13.42 5.31 7.81
C VAL A 168 -14.91 5.44 8.00
N ASN A 169 -15.46 6.61 7.71
CA ASN A 169 -16.91 6.83 7.77
C ASN A 169 -17.64 5.86 6.81
N PRO A 170 -18.58 5.02 7.31
CA PRO A 170 -19.25 4.01 6.51
C PRO A 170 -20.00 4.57 5.31
N GLN A 171 -20.49 5.79 5.39
CA GLN A 171 -21.19 6.47 4.28
C GLN A 171 -20.26 6.71 3.07
N TYR A 172 -18.97 6.91 3.32
CA TYR A 172 -17.97 7.19 2.28
C TYR A 172 -17.07 5.99 1.98
N LEU A 173 -17.33 4.85 2.61
CA LEU A 173 -16.58 3.62 2.38
C LEU A 173 -16.90 3.05 0.99
N LYS A 174 -16.04 3.30 0.04
CA LYS A 174 -16.10 2.66 -1.27
C LYS A 174 -15.88 1.16 -1.14
N HIS A 175 -16.50 0.39 -2.02
CA HIS A 175 -16.36 -1.07 -2.02
C HIS A 175 -16.78 -1.73 -0.69
N PHE A 176 -17.81 -1.16 -0.04
CA PHE A 176 -18.34 -1.65 1.23
C PHE A 176 -18.66 -3.15 1.18
N LYS A 177 -19.36 -3.58 0.11
CA LYS A 177 -19.78 -4.98 -0.03
C LYS A 177 -18.60 -5.90 -0.32
N GLU A 178 -17.65 -5.43 -1.09
CA GLU A 178 -16.46 -6.20 -1.47
C GLU A 178 -15.61 -6.49 -0.22
N PHE A 179 -15.38 -5.50 0.63
CA PHE A 179 -14.64 -5.66 1.87
C PHE A 179 -15.43 -6.45 2.92
N MET A 180 -16.66 -6.03 3.23
CA MET A 180 -17.44 -6.64 4.32
C MET A 180 -17.86 -8.08 3.99
N GLY A 181 -18.13 -8.37 2.73
CA GLY A 181 -18.52 -9.70 2.28
C GLY A 181 -17.37 -10.58 1.86
N ALA A 182 -16.13 -10.18 2.07
CA ALA A 182 -14.93 -10.91 1.61
C ALA A 182 -15.09 -11.43 0.18
N GLN A 183 -15.56 -10.56 -0.73
CA GLN A 183 -15.82 -10.96 -2.11
C GLN A 183 -14.53 -11.30 -2.85
N LYS A 184 -14.60 -12.33 -3.70
CA LYS A 184 -13.46 -12.75 -4.51
C LYS A 184 -13.27 -11.80 -5.69
N ASP A 185 -12.03 -11.59 -6.04
CA ASP A 185 -11.49 -10.87 -7.20
C ASP A 185 -12.40 -9.78 -7.80
N TRP A 186 -12.07 -8.56 -7.49
CA TRP A 186 -12.78 -7.38 -7.96
C TRP A 186 -11.81 -6.28 -8.41
N GLN A 187 -12.33 -5.27 -9.10
CA GLN A 187 -11.53 -4.18 -9.63
C GLN A 187 -11.85 -2.87 -8.91
N SER A 188 -10.80 -2.13 -8.57
CA SER A 188 -10.91 -0.76 -8.07
C SER A 188 -10.43 0.22 -9.13
N ASN A 189 -11.23 1.26 -9.39
CA ASN A 189 -10.84 2.36 -10.25
C ASN A 189 -10.02 3.39 -9.45
N CYS A 190 -8.75 3.55 -9.77
CA CYS A 190 -7.94 4.64 -9.25
C CYS A 190 -8.27 5.94 -10.00
N LYS A 191 -8.45 7.05 -9.27
CA LYS A 191 -8.97 8.33 -9.78
C LYS A 191 -8.15 8.92 -10.96
N TYR A 192 -6.91 8.51 -11.17
CA TYR A 192 -6.03 8.95 -12.27
C TYR A 192 -5.11 7.82 -12.75
N GLY A 193 -5.48 6.55 -12.54
CA GLY A 193 -4.66 5.40 -12.88
C GLY A 193 -5.45 4.31 -13.63
N LYS A 194 -4.75 3.29 -14.06
CA LYS A 194 -5.39 2.08 -14.58
C LYS A 194 -6.15 1.36 -13.47
N PRO A 195 -7.27 0.67 -13.79
CA PRO A 195 -7.96 -0.19 -12.83
C PRO A 195 -6.96 -1.17 -12.18
N VAL A 196 -7.09 -1.33 -10.86
CA VAL A 196 -6.26 -2.27 -10.09
C VAL A 196 -7.09 -3.50 -9.78
N GLN A 197 -6.56 -4.68 -10.11
CA GLN A 197 -7.16 -5.95 -9.74
C GLN A 197 -6.86 -6.23 -8.26
N ILE A 198 -7.91 -6.39 -7.47
CA ILE A 198 -7.85 -6.74 -6.06
C ILE A 198 -8.16 -8.22 -5.91
N LYS A 199 -7.24 -8.94 -5.30
CA LYS A 199 -7.46 -10.32 -4.89
C LYS A 199 -8.29 -10.29 -3.60
N GLY A 200 -9.55 -10.65 -3.71
CA GLY A 200 -10.49 -10.73 -2.60
C GLY A 200 -10.45 -12.08 -1.87
N GLY A 201 -11.55 -12.43 -1.21
CA GLY A 201 -11.66 -13.69 -0.46
C GLY A 201 -10.93 -13.66 0.89
N ILE A 202 -10.55 -12.48 1.38
CA ILE A 202 -9.91 -12.27 2.69
C ILE A 202 -10.84 -11.46 3.61
N PRO A 203 -10.88 -11.75 4.92
CA PRO A 203 -11.76 -11.05 5.85
C PRO A 203 -11.28 -9.62 6.10
N THR A 204 -12.19 -8.78 6.58
CA THR A 204 -11.89 -7.42 6.96
C THR A 204 -12.27 -7.16 8.42
N ILE A 205 -11.37 -6.53 9.16
CA ILE A 205 -11.61 -5.96 10.49
C ILE A 205 -11.92 -4.49 10.29
N PHE A 206 -13.15 -4.10 10.61
CA PHE A 206 -13.55 -2.69 10.64
C PHE A 206 -13.45 -2.19 12.07
N LEU A 207 -12.68 -1.13 12.26
CA LEU A 207 -12.53 -0.47 13.55
C LEU A 207 -13.23 0.88 13.50
N CYS A 208 -14.10 1.12 14.46
CA CYS A 208 -14.83 2.38 14.55
C CYS A 208 -15.02 2.81 16.01
N ASN A 209 -15.37 4.09 16.17
CA ASN A 209 -15.76 4.67 17.44
C ASN A 209 -17.28 4.80 17.49
N PRO A 210 -17.90 4.82 18.66
CA PRO A 210 -19.32 5.10 18.79
C PRO A 210 -19.63 6.53 18.32
N GLY A 211 -20.80 6.73 17.75
CA GLY A 211 -21.31 8.03 17.32
C GLY A 211 -21.47 8.19 15.82
N GLU A 212 -22.16 9.25 15.42
CA GLU A 212 -22.43 9.54 14.01
C GLU A 212 -21.13 9.82 13.23
N GLY A 213 -21.11 9.36 11.97
CA GLY A 213 -19.98 9.52 11.09
C GLY A 213 -18.86 8.48 11.28
N SER A 214 -18.90 7.68 12.37
CA SER A 214 -17.93 6.62 12.62
C SER A 214 -18.61 5.26 12.78
N SER A 215 -19.68 5.15 13.57
CA SER A 215 -20.36 3.89 13.85
C SER A 215 -21.03 3.28 12.62
N PHE A 216 -20.61 2.06 12.26
CA PHE A 216 -21.25 1.25 11.21
C PHE A 216 -22.66 0.85 11.62
N LYS A 217 -22.87 0.56 12.88
CA LYS A 217 -24.16 0.15 13.45
C LYS A 217 -25.21 1.27 13.33
N LEU A 218 -24.86 2.48 13.80
CA LEU A 218 -25.76 3.64 13.69
C LEU A 218 -26.05 3.98 12.22
N TRP A 219 -25.09 3.86 11.34
CA TRP A 219 -25.30 4.12 9.91
C TRP A 219 -26.23 3.08 9.28
N LEU A 220 -26.07 1.79 9.60
CA LEU A 220 -26.92 0.71 9.10
C LEU A 220 -28.33 0.73 9.72
N ASP A 221 -28.50 1.33 10.91
CA ASP A 221 -29.81 1.46 11.57
C ASP A 221 -30.69 2.54 10.96
N LYS A 222 -30.16 3.35 10.03
CA LYS A 222 -30.97 4.34 9.32
C LYS A 222 -32.05 3.66 8.47
N PRO A 223 -33.26 4.23 8.39
CA PRO A 223 -34.40 3.60 7.68
C PRO A 223 -34.09 3.21 6.22
N GLU A 224 -33.31 4.03 5.54
CA GLU A 224 -32.92 3.79 4.15
C GLU A 224 -31.91 2.65 3.94
N GLN A 225 -31.26 2.18 5.02
CA GLN A 225 -30.22 1.14 4.97
C GLN A 225 -30.75 -0.27 5.31
N GLY A 226 -32.05 -0.47 5.49
CA GLY A 226 -32.60 -1.73 5.96
C GLY A 226 -32.16 -2.98 5.16
N ALA A 227 -32.16 -2.92 3.83
CA ALA A 227 -31.70 -4.00 2.99
C ALA A 227 -30.18 -4.24 3.13
N LEU A 228 -29.39 -3.18 3.26
CA LEU A 228 -27.95 -3.26 3.46
C LEU A 228 -27.61 -3.79 4.86
N LYS A 229 -28.36 -3.42 5.88
CA LYS A 229 -28.22 -3.93 7.24
C LYS A 229 -28.40 -5.45 7.28
N ASN A 230 -29.49 -5.97 6.68
CA ASN A 230 -29.73 -7.40 6.61
C ASN A 230 -28.60 -8.14 5.90
N TRP A 231 -28.08 -7.55 4.83
CA TRP A 231 -26.95 -8.11 4.12
C TRP A 231 -25.65 -8.06 4.95
N ALA A 232 -25.37 -6.95 5.62
CA ALA A 232 -24.17 -6.76 6.44
C ALA A 232 -24.13 -7.72 7.63
N THR A 233 -25.26 -7.93 8.33
CA THR A 233 -25.36 -8.87 9.46
C THR A 233 -25.21 -10.33 9.05
N ALA A 234 -25.46 -10.66 7.79
CA ALA A 234 -25.18 -11.99 7.25
C ALA A 234 -23.71 -12.20 6.82
N ASN A 235 -22.93 -11.14 6.71
CA ASN A 235 -21.55 -11.19 6.19
C ASN A 235 -20.50 -10.70 7.21
N ALA A 236 -20.91 -10.17 8.35
CA ALA A 236 -20.01 -9.68 9.39
C ALA A 236 -20.59 -9.84 10.80
N ILE A 237 -19.72 -10.04 11.77
CA ILE A 237 -20.03 -9.98 13.20
C ILE A 237 -19.86 -8.53 13.66
N PHE A 238 -20.79 -8.04 14.49
CA PHE A 238 -20.73 -6.70 15.07
C PHE A 238 -20.51 -6.80 16.59
N CYS A 239 -19.39 -6.27 17.06
CA CYS A 239 -18.97 -6.33 18.46
C CYS A 239 -18.82 -4.93 19.05
N ASP A 240 -19.50 -4.67 20.17
CA ASP A 240 -19.33 -3.47 20.99
C ASP A 240 -18.35 -3.78 22.12
N VAL A 241 -17.26 -3.03 22.23
CA VAL A 241 -16.20 -3.23 23.23
C VAL A 241 -16.05 -1.95 24.04
N GLN A 242 -16.02 -2.08 25.36
CA GLN A 242 -15.90 -0.95 26.29
C GLN A 242 -14.58 -0.95 27.08
N SER A 243 -13.94 -2.11 27.22
CA SER A 243 -12.75 -2.28 28.02
C SER A 243 -11.48 -2.36 27.15
N PRO A 244 -10.31 -1.93 27.65
CA PRO A 244 -9.03 -2.14 27.00
C PRO A 244 -8.78 -3.62 26.70
N PHE A 245 -8.08 -3.91 25.60
CA PHE A 245 -7.71 -5.27 25.17
C PHE A 245 -6.56 -5.86 26.00
N TRP A 246 -6.06 -5.12 27.00
CA TRP A 246 -5.04 -5.54 27.97
C TRP A 246 -5.47 -5.16 29.37
N ASN A 247 -4.98 -5.90 30.37
CA ASN A 247 -5.16 -5.53 31.78
C ASN A 247 -4.19 -4.39 32.14
N GLN A 248 -4.73 -3.33 32.76
CA GLN A 248 -3.95 -2.13 33.11
C GLN A 248 -2.87 -2.37 34.17
N GLU A 249 -2.94 -3.44 34.95
CA GLU A 249 -2.00 -3.75 36.03
C GLU A 249 -0.61 -4.13 35.55
N GLU A 250 -0.46 -4.71 34.35
CA GLU A 250 0.83 -5.12 33.79
C GLU A 250 1.61 -3.97 33.10
N VAL A 251 0.94 -2.91 32.68
CA VAL A 251 1.57 -1.80 31.93
C VAL A 251 2.28 -0.80 32.87
N SER A 252 1.89 -0.73 34.14
CA SER A 252 2.46 0.20 35.10
C SER A 252 3.90 -0.13 35.51
N HIS A 253 4.39 -1.36 35.28
CA HIS A 253 5.74 -1.78 35.66
C HIS A 253 6.80 -1.61 34.55
N SER A 254 6.44 -1.53 33.29
CA SER A 254 7.39 -1.35 32.18
C SER A 254 7.68 0.12 31.81
N GLY A 255 6.80 1.05 32.21
CA GLY A 255 6.98 2.49 31.94
C GLY A 255 7.83 3.26 32.97
N ALA A 256 8.02 2.70 34.15
CA ALA A 256 8.76 3.38 35.22
C ALA A 256 10.29 3.27 35.12
N THR A 257 10.79 2.30 34.37
CA THR A 257 12.23 2.07 34.21
C THR A 257 12.87 2.95 33.12
N ALA A 258 12.09 3.43 32.15
CA ALA A 258 12.61 4.23 31.05
C ALA A 258 12.77 5.73 31.36
N ARG A 259 12.08 6.25 32.42
CA ARG A 259 12.17 7.68 32.80
C ARG A 259 13.23 8.01 33.83
N ARG A 260 13.91 7.02 34.41
CA ARG A 260 14.96 7.24 35.46
C ARG A 260 16.37 7.34 34.90
N SER A 261 16.60 7.07 33.62
CA SER A 261 17.92 7.13 32.97
C SER A 261 18.26 8.47 32.33
N GLU A 262 17.32 9.40 32.18
CA GLU A 262 17.57 10.69 31.54
C GLU A 262 17.76 11.88 32.53
N GLU A 263 17.39 11.76 33.80
CA GLU A 263 17.57 12.84 34.78
C GLU A 263 18.91 12.80 35.55
N GLY A 264 19.81 11.89 35.22
CA GLY A 264 21.08 11.68 35.95
C GLY A 264 22.31 12.30 35.30
N GLN A 265 22.23 13.03 34.18
CA GLN A 265 23.43 13.54 33.48
C GLN A 265 23.55 15.06 33.38
N GLU A 266 22.65 15.85 33.95
CA GLU A 266 22.79 17.34 33.92
C GLU A 266 23.23 18.02 35.21
N ALA A 267 23.80 17.29 36.18
CA ALA A 267 24.32 17.88 37.39
C ALA A 267 25.79 17.50 37.64
N SER A 268 26.69 17.82 36.70
CA SER A 268 28.14 17.94 36.95
C SER A 268 28.83 18.51 35.71
N SER A 269 28.82 19.81 35.57
CA SER A 269 29.88 20.61 34.93
C SER A 269 29.68 22.06 35.29
#